data_d126bc4ade1f82331947a66ceb287a44
#
_entry.id   d126bc4ade1f82331947a66ceb287a44
#
_cell.length_a   1.000
_cell.length_b   1.000
_cell.length_c   1.000
_cell.angle_alpha   90.00
_cell.angle_beta   90.00
_cell.angle_gamma   90.00
#
_symmetry.space_group_name_H-M   'P 1'
#
loop_
_entity.id
_entity.type
_entity.pdbx_description
1 polymer ?
#
loop_
_entity_poly.entity_id
_entity_poly.type
_entity_poly.pdbx_seq_one_letter_code
_entity_poly.pdbx_strand_id
1 'polypeptide(L)'
;MQNKDMAPEAAQASRQRPPRERVGLVVYGRDAAAAVAKIVKAEAAGVRQVWMTQGTPAPDTLTLFAAAAVQTTSVRLGTAVVPIYPQHPLTLAQQALALDDLAPGRLRLGIGPSHRPTIEGTYGIPMKAPLEHLREYVTVLRSALWEGNVDYQGRFYTIKVRLPRTPHTPILISALREGAFRLAGEVADGAISWVCPVPYLLEKAIPALQAGAAKSGRPVPPLVAHISVALGQDRQAVLAAARRQMGGYGRLPFYANMFADAGFPVSPDGVMSDALIDSLVVSGDEAAIASRLTELLAAGLDEVFVMHVPVADPEGEQARLMRLLGQL
;
A
#
# COMPACT_ATOMS: atom_id res chain seq x y z
N MET A 1 -19.90 -33.19 -1.02
CA MET A 1 -18.66 -33.27 -0.21
C MET A 1 -17.59 -32.54 -1.00
N GLN A 2 -17.46 -31.24 -0.74
CA GLN A 2 -16.55 -30.37 -1.49
C GLN A 2 -15.27 -30.16 -0.67
N ASN A 3 -14.19 -30.27 -1.38
CA ASN A 3 -12.79 -30.16 -1.01
C ASN A 3 -12.54 -29.07 0.05
N LYS A 4 -12.22 -29.50 1.28
CA LYS A 4 -11.68 -28.67 2.35
C LYS A 4 -10.15 -28.77 2.39
N ASP A 5 -9.50 -28.74 1.25
CA ASP A 5 -8.08 -28.42 1.21
C ASP A 5 -7.97 -26.90 1.22
N MET A 6 -8.03 -26.34 2.43
CA MET A 6 -7.81 -24.92 2.68
C MET A 6 -6.38 -24.59 2.22
N ALA A 7 -6.27 -23.80 1.16
CA ALA A 7 -5.01 -23.14 0.85
C ALA A 7 -4.49 -22.46 2.14
N PRO A 8 -3.19 -22.54 2.44
CA PRO A 8 -2.63 -21.90 3.63
C PRO A 8 -3.06 -20.44 3.65
N GLU A 9 -3.39 -19.93 4.84
CA GLU A 9 -3.81 -18.54 5.02
C GLU A 9 -2.84 -17.62 4.25
N ALA A 10 -3.36 -16.70 3.45
CA ALA A 10 -2.54 -15.89 2.54
C ALA A 10 -1.46 -15.09 3.30
N ALA A 11 -1.78 -14.64 4.52
CA ALA A 11 -0.82 -14.03 5.44
C ALA A 11 0.28 -15.02 5.86
N GLN A 12 -0.07 -16.28 6.16
CA GLN A 12 0.91 -17.31 6.53
C GLN A 12 1.84 -17.64 5.36
N ALA A 13 1.29 -17.76 4.15
CA ALA A 13 2.09 -17.97 2.94
C ALA A 13 3.05 -16.79 2.68
N SER A 14 2.61 -15.55 2.95
CA SER A 14 3.49 -14.38 2.87
C SER A 14 4.65 -14.47 3.87
N ARG A 15 4.37 -14.84 5.13
CA ARG A 15 5.40 -14.97 6.19
C ARG A 15 6.46 -16.02 5.91
N GLN A 16 6.16 -17.03 5.11
CA GLN A 16 7.11 -18.09 4.72
C GLN A 16 8.11 -17.65 3.65
N ARG A 17 7.87 -16.52 2.98
CA ARG A 17 8.80 -15.97 1.99
C ARG A 17 10.04 -15.37 2.66
N PRO A 18 11.21 -15.39 2.00
CA PRO A 18 12.40 -14.74 2.53
C PRO A 18 12.20 -13.22 2.66
N PRO A 19 12.92 -12.51 3.56
CA PRO A 19 12.74 -11.08 3.82
C PRO A 19 12.71 -10.23 2.54
N ARG A 20 13.64 -10.44 1.60
CA ARG A 20 13.68 -9.69 0.33
C ARG A 20 12.40 -9.79 -0.52
N GLU A 21 11.63 -10.86 -0.38
CA GLU A 21 10.35 -11.04 -1.07
C GLU A 21 9.19 -10.35 -0.35
N ARG A 22 9.42 -9.95 0.91
CA ARG A 22 8.44 -9.33 1.81
C ARG A 22 8.67 -7.84 1.98
N VAL A 23 9.83 -7.33 1.51
CA VAL A 23 10.17 -5.91 1.61
C VAL A 23 10.14 -5.28 0.22
N GLY A 24 9.33 -4.23 0.06
CA GLY A 24 9.22 -3.44 -1.17
C GLY A 24 9.77 -2.03 -1.01
N LEU A 25 9.88 -1.32 -2.12
CA LEU A 25 10.35 0.06 -2.18
C LEU A 25 9.26 0.98 -2.75
N VAL A 26 9.00 2.10 -2.09
CA VAL A 26 8.21 3.19 -2.68
C VAL A 26 9.07 3.95 -3.68
N VAL A 27 8.54 4.11 -4.89
CA VAL A 27 9.24 4.81 -5.98
C VAL A 27 8.47 6.05 -6.37
N TYR A 28 9.19 7.15 -6.51
CA TYR A 28 8.71 8.41 -7.08
C TYR A 28 9.69 8.90 -8.14
N GLY A 29 9.19 9.59 -9.15
CA GLY A 29 10.00 10.31 -10.15
C GLY A 29 9.59 11.78 -10.24
N ARG A 30 10.50 12.64 -10.65
CA ARG A 30 10.19 14.04 -10.99
C ARG A 30 9.26 14.14 -12.22
N ASP A 31 9.31 13.13 -13.08
CA ASP A 31 8.50 12.93 -14.27
C ASP A 31 8.30 11.45 -14.56
N ALA A 32 7.52 11.11 -15.57
CA ALA A 32 7.19 9.75 -15.95
C ALA A 32 8.43 8.91 -16.30
N ALA A 33 9.35 9.48 -17.10
CA ALA A 33 10.57 8.77 -17.51
C ALA A 33 11.48 8.47 -16.32
N ALA A 34 11.64 9.43 -15.40
CA ALA A 34 12.42 9.23 -14.17
C ALA A 34 11.79 8.18 -13.25
N ALA A 35 10.45 8.13 -13.14
CA ALA A 35 9.77 7.10 -12.35
C ALA A 35 10.00 5.71 -12.93
N VAL A 36 9.81 5.52 -14.24
CA VAL A 36 10.07 4.26 -14.94
C VAL A 36 11.54 3.83 -14.79
N ALA A 37 12.47 4.74 -15.03
CA ALA A 37 13.90 4.46 -14.88
C ALA A 37 14.27 4.02 -13.44
N LYS A 38 13.61 4.57 -12.40
CA LYS A 38 13.81 4.15 -11.02
C LYS A 38 13.28 2.75 -10.75
N ILE A 39 12.15 2.36 -11.35
CA ILE A 39 11.63 0.98 -11.26
C ILE A 39 12.63 -0.02 -11.86
N VAL A 40 13.15 0.29 -13.05
CA VAL A 40 14.17 -0.53 -13.72
C VAL A 40 15.44 -0.64 -12.86
N LYS A 41 15.93 0.47 -12.30
CA LYS A 41 17.07 0.47 -11.38
C LYS A 41 16.82 -0.34 -10.10
N ALA A 42 15.60 -0.29 -9.55
CA ALA A 42 15.23 -1.04 -8.38
C ALA A 42 15.28 -2.55 -8.66
N GLU A 43 14.73 -3.02 -9.79
CA GLU A 43 14.84 -4.43 -10.20
C GLU A 43 16.30 -4.84 -10.41
N ALA A 44 17.09 -4.04 -11.10
CA ALA A 44 18.52 -4.29 -11.33
C ALA A 44 19.33 -4.38 -10.02
N ALA A 45 18.91 -3.64 -8.98
CA ALA A 45 19.48 -3.72 -7.64
C ALA A 45 18.99 -4.93 -6.82
N GLY A 46 18.07 -5.75 -7.35
CA GLY A 46 17.55 -6.95 -6.70
C GLY A 46 16.24 -6.74 -5.92
N VAL A 47 15.66 -5.53 -5.92
CA VAL A 47 14.38 -5.25 -5.27
C VAL A 47 13.27 -6.07 -5.93
N ARG A 48 12.47 -6.77 -5.14
CA ARG A 48 11.44 -7.71 -5.61
C ARG A 48 10.05 -7.10 -5.76
N GLN A 49 9.80 -5.96 -5.16
CA GLN A 49 8.52 -5.27 -5.30
C GLN A 49 8.70 -3.75 -5.17
N VAL A 50 8.05 -3.03 -6.05
CA VAL A 50 7.97 -1.57 -6.00
C VAL A 50 6.52 -1.13 -5.79
N TRP A 51 6.36 -0.01 -5.09
CA TRP A 51 5.07 0.57 -4.77
C TRP A 51 5.02 2.02 -5.20
N MET A 52 3.89 2.44 -5.76
CA MET A 52 3.68 3.84 -6.11
C MET A 52 2.33 4.33 -5.60
N THR A 53 2.30 5.56 -5.11
CA THR A 53 1.04 6.25 -4.80
C THR A 53 0.49 6.91 -6.05
N GLN A 54 -0.84 6.92 -6.21
CA GLN A 54 -1.48 7.76 -7.21
C GLN A 54 -2.02 9.01 -6.53
N GLY A 55 -1.37 10.13 -6.79
CA GLY A 55 -1.72 11.44 -6.25
C GLY A 55 -1.82 12.49 -7.34
N THR A 56 -2.72 13.46 -7.17
CA THR A 56 -2.82 14.63 -8.05
C THR A 56 -1.84 15.71 -7.57
N PRO A 57 -1.03 16.30 -8.45
CA PRO A 57 -1.05 16.27 -9.92
C PRO A 57 -0.09 15.27 -10.59
N ALA A 58 0.35 14.22 -9.89
CA ALA A 58 1.31 13.25 -10.43
C ALA A 58 0.76 12.46 -11.64
N PRO A 59 1.63 11.95 -12.53
CA PRO A 59 1.24 11.05 -13.62
C PRO A 59 0.53 9.79 -13.12
N ASP A 60 -0.34 9.21 -13.95
CA ASP A 60 -1.09 7.99 -13.65
C ASP A 60 -0.17 6.80 -13.39
N THR A 61 -0.35 6.16 -12.24
CA THR A 61 0.53 5.08 -11.77
C THR A 61 0.44 3.82 -12.65
N LEU A 62 -0.75 3.43 -13.12
CA LEU A 62 -0.91 2.24 -13.96
C LEU A 62 -0.30 2.43 -15.34
N THR A 63 -0.38 3.64 -15.89
CA THR A 63 0.32 4.01 -17.13
C THR A 63 1.85 3.90 -16.96
N LEU A 64 2.38 4.38 -15.82
CA LEU A 64 3.82 4.23 -15.52
C LEU A 64 4.21 2.76 -15.35
N PHE A 65 3.37 1.97 -14.70
CA PHE A 65 3.61 0.54 -14.53
C PHE A 65 3.57 -0.22 -15.86
N ALA A 66 2.68 0.14 -16.79
CA ALA A 66 2.68 -0.44 -18.14
C ALA A 66 4.00 -0.16 -18.88
N ALA A 67 4.52 1.06 -18.79
CA ALA A 67 5.82 1.42 -19.36
C ALA A 67 7.00 0.71 -18.67
N ALA A 68 6.93 0.52 -17.35
CA ALA A 68 7.94 -0.23 -16.61
C ALA A 68 7.85 -1.75 -16.86
N ALA A 69 6.66 -2.28 -17.05
CA ALA A 69 6.40 -3.71 -17.27
C ALA A 69 7.16 -4.26 -18.47
N VAL A 70 7.26 -3.50 -19.56
CA VAL A 70 7.98 -3.89 -20.78
C VAL A 70 9.50 -3.70 -20.69
N GLN A 71 9.99 -3.06 -19.62
CA GLN A 71 11.41 -2.84 -19.35
C GLN A 71 11.94 -3.66 -18.17
N THR A 72 11.09 -4.42 -17.51
CA THR A 72 11.40 -5.24 -16.33
C THR A 72 10.83 -6.65 -16.50
N THR A 73 11.35 -7.61 -15.75
CA THR A 73 11.02 -9.04 -15.96
C THR A 73 10.35 -9.70 -14.76
N SER A 74 10.63 -9.24 -13.55
CA SER A 74 10.27 -9.98 -12.32
C SER A 74 9.72 -9.13 -11.20
N VAL A 75 10.04 -7.83 -11.15
CA VAL A 75 9.62 -6.95 -10.06
C VAL A 75 8.09 -6.84 -10.02
N ARG A 76 7.51 -7.04 -8.83
CA ARG A 76 6.08 -6.86 -8.59
C ARG A 76 5.74 -5.38 -8.49
N LEU A 77 4.62 -4.99 -9.07
CA LEU A 77 4.18 -3.62 -9.23
C LEU A 77 2.94 -3.38 -8.35
N GLY A 78 3.07 -2.63 -7.27
CA GLY A 78 2.00 -2.38 -6.31
C GLY A 78 1.54 -0.92 -6.32
N THR A 79 0.22 -0.69 -6.36
CA THR A 79 -0.33 0.66 -6.13
C THR A 79 -0.65 0.87 -4.64
N ALA A 80 -0.31 2.04 -4.09
CA ALA A 80 -0.51 2.36 -2.66
C ALA A 80 -1.02 3.79 -2.45
N VAL A 81 -2.18 4.17 -2.94
CA VAL A 81 -3.25 3.38 -3.60
C VAL A 81 -3.84 4.16 -4.76
N VAL A 82 -4.61 3.49 -5.65
CA VAL A 82 -5.46 4.18 -6.63
C VAL A 82 -6.72 4.71 -5.94
N PRO A 83 -7.05 6.01 -6.04
CA PRO A 83 -8.29 6.58 -5.50
C PRO A 83 -9.54 6.07 -6.22
N ILE A 84 -10.52 5.57 -5.46
CA ILE A 84 -11.74 4.97 -6.04
C ILE A 84 -12.77 5.98 -6.55
N TYR A 85 -12.79 7.21 -6.01
CA TYR A 85 -13.82 8.19 -6.35
C TYR A 85 -13.70 8.75 -7.78
N PRO A 86 -12.49 9.14 -8.25
CA PRO A 86 -12.35 9.69 -9.60
C PRO A 86 -12.28 8.62 -10.70
N GLN A 87 -12.29 7.34 -10.35
CA GLN A 87 -12.08 6.24 -11.30
C GLN A 87 -13.17 5.18 -11.21
N HIS A 88 -13.81 4.86 -12.33
CA HIS A 88 -14.81 3.80 -12.37
C HIS A 88 -14.16 2.41 -12.26
N PRO A 89 -14.73 1.45 -11.50
CA PRO A 89 -14.12 0.13 -11.30
C PRO A 89 -13.89 -0.66 -12.59
N LEU A 90 -14.73 -0.52 -13.61
CA LEU A 90 -14.50 -1.15 -14.91
C LEU A 90 -13.32 -0.55 -15.67
N THR A 91 -13.11 0.77 -15.59
CA THR A 91 -11.94 1.41 -16.18
C THR A 91 -10.66 0.88 -15.53
N LEU A 92 -10.67 0.76 -14.20
CA LEU A 92 -9.54 0.19 -13.46
C LEU A 92 -9.32 -1.30 -13.81
N ALA A 93 -10.40 -2.08 -13.98
CA ALA A 93 -10.31 -3.45 -14.43
C ALA A 93 -9.68 -3.57 -15.82
N GLN A 94 -10.05 -2.71 -16.78
CA GLN A 94 -9.44 -2.66 -18.11
C GLN A 94 -7.94 -2.35 -18.06
N GLN A 95 -7.54 -1.40 -17.22
CA GLN A 95 -6.12 -1.08 -17.02
C GLN A 95 -5.35 -2.25 -16.39
N ALA A 96 -5.94 -2.93 -15.40
CA ALA A 96 -5.35 -4.12 -14.79
C ALA A 96 -5.19 -5.27 -15.79
N LEU A 97 -6.19 -5.49 -16.65
CA LEU A 97 -6.11 -6.48 -17.75
C LEU A 97 -4.96 -6.16 -18.71
N ALA A 98 -4.87 -4.91 -19.17
CA ALA A 98 -3.78 -4.48 -20.07
C ALA A 98 -2.40 -4.65 -19.42
N LEU A 99 -2.28 -4.34 -18.13
CA LEU A 99 -1.02 -4.50 -17.41
C LEU A 99 -0.67 -6.00 -17.20
N ASP A 100 -1.67 -6.84 -16.95
CA ASP A 100 -1.45 -8.28 -16.83
C ASP A 100 -1.02 -8.91 -18.16
N ASP A 101 -1.48 -8.40 -19.32
CA ASP A 101 -0.95 -8.80 -20.64
C ASP A 101 0.55 -8.51 -20.79
N LEU A 102 1.00 -7.39 -20.26
CA LEU A 102 2.40 -6.96 -20.34
C LEU A 102 3.29 -7.61 -19.27
N ALA A 103 2.72 -7.92 -18.12
CA ALA A 103 3.43 -8.42 -16.93
C ALA A 103 2.57 -9.41 -16.13
N PRO A 104 2.33 -10.63 -16.65
CA PRO A 104 1.43 -11.59 -16.03
C PRO A 104 1.74 -11.85 -14.56
N GLY A 105 0.74 -11.69 -13.68
CA GLY A 105 0.82 -11.95 -12.24
C GLY A 105 1.70 -11.00 -11.43
N ARG A 106 2.25 -9.93 -12.02
CA ARG A 106 3.12 -8.98 -11.31
C ARG A 106 2.38 -7.81 -10.67
N LEU A 107 1.14 -7.51 -11.09
CA LEU A 107 0.36 -6.42 -10.53
C LEU A 107 -0.23 -6.80 -9.17
N ARG A 108 -0.13 -5.89 -8.21
CA ARG A 108 -0.85 -5.89 -6.93
C ARG A 108 -1.65 -4.59 -6.84
N LEU A 109 -2.96 -4.69 -6.98
CA LEU A 109 -3.83 -3.54 -7.14
C LEU A 109 -4.34 -3.04 -5.79
N GLY A 110 -3.63 -2.05 -5.23
CA GLY A 110 -4.07 -1.34 -4.04
C GLY A 110 -5.00 -0.17 -4.39
N ILE A 111 -6.16 -0.14 -3.76
CA ILE A 111 -7.20 0.89 -3.96
C ILE A 111 -7.64 1.48 -2.62
N GLY A 112 -8.20 2.68 -2.65
CA GLY A 112 -8.70 3.31 -1.44
C GLY A 112 -9.48 4.60 -1.66
N PRO A 113 -10.15 5.10 -0.61
CA PRO A 113 -10.98 6.30 -0.73
C PRO A 113 -10.18 7.60 -0.90
N SER A 114 -8.87 7.59 -0.67
CA SER A 114 -8.04 8.79 -0.60
C SER A 114 -8.47 9.74 0.56
N HIS A 115 -8.12 11.01 0.47
CA HIS A 115 -8.40 12.00 1.52
C HIS A 115 -9.52 12.94 1.08
N ARG A 116 -10.44 13.26 2.01
CA ARG A 116 -11.57 14.15 1.75
C ARG A 116 -11.17 15.48 1.11
N PRO A 117 -10.12 16.19 1.59
CA PRO A 117 -9.71 17.44 0.95
C PRO A 117 -9.30 17.26 -0.53
N THR A 118 -8.68 16.14 -0.88
CA THR A 118 -8.32 15.83 -2.27
C THR A 118 -9.54 15.47 -3.10
N ILE A 119 -10.40 14.59 -2.60
CA ILE A 119 -11.58 14.13 -3.38
C ILE A 119 -12.59 15.27 -3.56
N GLU A 120 -12.89 16.01 -2.51
CA GLU A 120 -13.88 17.11 -2.58
C GLU A 120 -13.26 18.39 -3.14
N GLY A 121 -12.03 18.75 -2.72
CA GLY A 121 -11.41 20.02 -3.10
C GLY A 121 -10.74 20.00 -4.46
N THR A 122 -10.10 18.88 -4.87
CA THR A 122 -9.39 18.80 -6.14
C THR A 122 -10.24 18.20 -7.26
N TYR A 123 -10.97 17.12 -6.95
CA TYR A 123 -11.81 16.45 -7.96
C TYR A 123 -13.26 16.95 -7.99
N GLY A 124 -13.73 17.72 -6.98
CA GLY A 124 -15.12 18.19 -6.90
C GLY A 124 -16.13 17.05 -6.65
N ILE A 125 -15.70 15.88 -6.18
CA ILE A 125 -16.55 14.72 -5.99
C ILE A 125 -16.92 14.58 -4.51
N PRO A 126 -18.22 14.54 -4.14
CA PRO A 126 -18.62 14.35 -2.76
C PRO A 126 -18.15 12.99 -2.19
N MET A 127 -17.38 13.02 -1.10
CA MET A 127 -16.90 11.81 -0.44
C MET A 127 -17.93 11.27 0.56
N LYS A 128 -18.88 10.48 0.07
CA LYS A 128 -19.97 9.89 0.87
C LYS A 128 -19.69 8.43 1.19
N ALA A 129 -20.02 8.00 2.43
CA ALA A 129 -19.96 6.61 2.90
C ALA A 129 -18.72 5.84 2.43
N PRO A 130 -17.47 6.27 2.75
CA PRO A 130 -16.25 5.78 2.10
C PRO A 130 -16.03 4.28 2.25
N LEU A 131 -16.39 3.65 3.38
CA LEU A 131 -16.23 2.21 3.56
C LEU A 131 -17.27 1.39 2.76
N GLU A 132 -18.51 1.88 2.70
CA GLU A 132 -19.56 1.25 1.88
C GLU A 132 -19.21 1.34 0.38
N HIS A 133 -18.80 2.54 -0.06
CA HIS A 133 -18.35 2.75 -1.43
C HIS A 133 -17.16 1.86 -1.79
N LEU A 134 -16.17 1.77 -0.91
CA LEU A 134 -15.01 0.89 -1.10
C LEU A 134 -15.44 -0.59 -1.17
N ARG A 135 -16.39 -1.03 -0.33
CA ARG A 135 -16.95 -2.40 -0.38
C ARG A 135 -17.56 -2.71 -1.74
N GLU A 136 -18.44 -1.85 -2.25
CA GLU A 136 -19.05 -2.05 -3.56
C GLU A 136 -18.01 -2.05 -4.67
N TYR A 137 -17.05 -1.11 -4.61
CA TYR A 137 -15.96 -1.04 -5.58
C TYR A 137 -15.14 -2.34 -5.65
N VAL A 138 -14.74 -2.88 -4.48
CA VAL A 138 -14.02 -4.16 -4.40
C VAL A 138 -14.87 -5.30 -4.95
N THR A 139 -16.16 -5.35 -4.61
CA THR A 139 -17.07 -6.40 -5.11
C THR A 139 -17.14 -6.39 -6.63
N VAL A 140 -17.38 -5.24 -7.23
CA VAL A 140 -17.40 -5.09 -8.70
C VAL A 140 -16.06 -5.47 -9.34
N LEU A 141 -14.97 -4.95 -8.76
CA LEU A 141 -13.63 -5.19 -9.29
C LEU A 141 -13.23 -6.67 -9.20
N ARG A 142 -13.62 -7.34 -8.11
CA ARG A 142 -13.39 -8.78 -7.93
C ARG A 142 -14.18 -9.60 -8.95
N SER A 143 -15.50 -9.33 -9.11
CA SER A 143 -16.31 -10.00 -10.13
C SER A 143 -15.74 -9.79 -11.54
N ALA A 144 -15.19 -8.60 -11.82
CA ALA A 144 -14.52 -8.33 -13.09
C ALA A 144 -13.22 -9.14 -13.26
N LEU A 145 -12.30 -9.07 -12.31
CA LEU A 145 -10.93 -9.59 -12.46
C LEU A 145 -10.79 -11.09 -12.08
N TRP A 146 -11.72 -11.64 -11.29
CA TRP A 146 -11.65 -13.02 -10.81
C TRP A 146 -12.73 -13.95 -11.39
N GLU A 147 -13.92 -13.40 -11.69
CA GLU A 147 -15.06 -14.18 -12.21
C GLU A 147 -15.31 -13.91 -13.71
N GLY A 148 -14.82 -12.78 -14.23
CA GLY A 148 -14.99 -12.38 -15.63
C GLY A 148 -16.41 -11.98 -15.98
N ASN A 149 -17.32 -11.93 -15.02
CA ASN A 149 -18.72 -11.58 -15.22
C ASN A 149 -19.18 -10.66 -14.09
N VAL A 150 -19.65 -9.48 -14.44
CA VAL A 150 -20.23 -8.51 -13.51
C VAL A 150 -21.71 -8.37 -13.83
N ASP A 151 -22.59 -8.73 -12.89
CA ASP A 151 -24.02 -8.41 -12.88
C ASP A 151 -24.32 -7.87 -11.48
N TYR A 152 -24.13 -6.58 -11.30
CA TYR A 152 -24.15 -5.92 -9.99
C TYR A 152 -25.12 -4.75 -9.98
N GLN A 153 -25.92 -4.67 -8.93
CA GLN A 153 -26.81 -3.55 -8.65
C GLN A 153 -26.66 -3.16 -7.17
N GLY A 154 -26.05 -2.02 -6.94
CA GLY A 154 -25.79 -1.48 -5.61
C GLY A 154 -26.18 0.00 -5.51
N ARG A 155 -25.71 0.62 -4.44
CA ARG A 155 -25.97 2.05 -4.16
C ARG A 155 -25.13 2.96 -5.08
N PHE A 156 -23.89 2.58 -5.36
CA PHE A 156 -22.95 3.41 -6.11
C PHE A 156 -22.77 2.93 -7.55
N TYR A 157 -23.01 1.64 -7.82
CA TYR A 157 -22.79 1.05 -9.13
C TYR A 157 -23.94 0.17 -9.58
N THR A 158 -24.29 0.29 -10.87
CA THR A 158 -25.16 -0.66 -11.58
C THR A 158 -24.43 -1.05 -12.85
N ILE A 159 -23.97 -2.30 -12.94
CA ILE A 159 -23.03 -2.76 -13.97
C ILE A 159 -23.42 -4.15 -14.45
N LYS A 160 -23.49 -4.32 -15.76
CA LYS A 160 -23.66 -5.63 -16.40
C LYS A 160 -22.68 -5.75 -17.55
N VAL A 161 -21.65 -6.60 -17.39
CA VAL A 161 -20.61 -6.80 -18.41
C VAL A 161 -19.93 -8.15 -18.23
N ARG A 162 -19.48 -8.75 -19.33
CA ARG A 162 -18.57 -9.90 -19.33
C ARG A 162 -17.21 -9.47 -19.87
N LEU A 163 -16.15 -9.82 -19.17
CA LEU A 163 -14.77 -9.59 -19.56
C LEU A 163 -14.20 -10.82 -20.29
N PRO A 164 -13.22 -10.64 -21.20
CA PRO A 164 -12.71 -11.73 -22.02
C PRO A 164 -11.86 -12.74 -21.25
N ARG A 165 -11.32 -12.35 -20.07
CA ARG A 165 -10.46 -13.19 -19.23
C ARG A 165 -10.39 -12.69 -17.79
N THR A 166 -9.82 -13.53 -16.91
CA THR A 166 -9.70 -13.30 -15.47
C THR A 166 -8.23 -13.41 -15.04
N PRO A 167 -7.52 -12.28 -14.86
CA PRO A 167 -6.10 -12.29 -14.48
C PRO A 167 -5.87 -12.69 -13.01
N HIS A 168 -6.93 -12.75 -12.19
CA HIS A 168 -6.89 -12.99 -10.76
C HIS A 168 -5.95 -12.02 -10.00
N THR A 169 -5.89 -10.77 -10.48
CA THR A 169 -5.07 -9.73 -9.85
C THR A 169 -5.46 -9.55 -8.39
N PRO A 170 -4.51 -9.62 -7.43
CA PRO A 170 -4.79 -9.36 -6.02
C PRO A 170 -5.28 -7.93 -5.79
N ILE A 171 -6.41 -7.79 -5.09
CA ILE A 171 -7.03 -6.51 -4.76
C ILE A 171 -6.76 -6.21 -3.29
N LEU A 172 -5.92 -5.20 -3.03
CA LEU A 172 -5.61 -4.73 -1.69
C LEU A 172 -6.36 -3.43 -1.42
N ILE A 173 -6.75 -3.18 -0.17
CA ILE A 173 -7.39 -1.91 0.18
C ILE A 173 -6.58 -1.13 1.22
N SER A 174 -6.60 0.20 1.10
CA SER A 174 -6.01 1.05 2.13
C SER A 174 -6.81 0.95 3.42
N ALA A 175 -6.11 0.79 4.52
CA ALA A 175 -6.69 0.75 5.85
C ALA A 175 -5.89 1.62 6.82
N LEU A 176 -6.60 2.41 7.61
CA LEU A 176 -6.00 3.33 8.57
C LEU A 176 -6.50 3.08 9.99
N ARG A 177 -7.80 2.86 10.17
CA ARG A 177 -8.42 2.57 11.46
C ARG A 177 -9.11 1.21 11.43
N GLU A 178 -9.42 0.64 12.60
CA GLU A 178 -9.94 -0.72 12.77
C GLU A 178 -11.09 -1.09 11.82
N GLY A 179 -12.04 -0.15 11.56
CA GLY A 179 -13.15 -0.40 10.64
C GLY A 179 -12.70 -0.71 9.21
N ALA A 180 -11.63 -0.04 8.74
CA ALA A 180 -11.06 -0.29 7.41
C ALA A 180 -10.25 -1.60 7.37
N PHE A 181 -9.49 -1.92 8.42
CA PHE A 181 -8.81 -3.22 8.54
C PHE A 181 -9.80 -4.38 8.61
N ARG A 182 -10.91 -4.22 9.36
CA ARG A 182 -11.99 -5.22 9.38
C ARG A 182 -12.60 -5.41 8.00
N LEU A 183 -12.89 -4.30 7.28
CA LEU A 183 -13.36 -4.38 5.89
C LEU A 183 -12.37 -5.11 4.99
N ALA A 184 -11.06 -4.84 5.13
CA ALA A 184 -10.04 -5.54 4.36
C ALA A 184 -10.10 -7.06 4.58
N GLY A 185 -10.22 -7.51 5.83
CA GLY A 185 -10.42 -8.93 6.16
C GLY A 185 -11.67 -9.52 5.52
N GLU A 186 -12.76 -8.74 5.46
CA GLU A 186 -14.03 -9.21 4.90
C GLU A 186 -14.00 -9.39 3.38
N VAL A 187 -13.30 -8.52 2.63
CA VAL A 187 -13.51 -8.44 1.16
C VAL A 187 -12.23 -8.41 0.31
N ALA A 188 -11.05 -8.10 0.88
CA ALA A 188 -9.84 -7.86 0.11
C ALA A 188 -8.84 -9.03 0.15
N ASP A 189 -7.82 -8.98 -0.71
CA ASP A 189 -6.70 -9.93 -0.75
C ASP A 189 -5.47 -9.41 0.00
N GLY A 190 -5.58 -8.22 0.60
CA GLY A 190 -4.58 -7.61 1.47
C GLY A 190 -5.06 -6.27 2.02
N ALA A 191 -4.44 -5.83 3.11
CA ALA A 191 -4.58 -4.49 3.66
C ALA A 191 -3.28 -3.70 3.44
N ILE A 192 -3.40 -2.41 3.11
CA ILE A 192 -2.25 -1.50 2.99
C ILE A 192 -2.39 -0.44 4.08
N SER A 193 -1.41 -0.33 4.98
CA SER A 193 -1.32 0.79 5.91
C SER A 193 -0.41 1.89 5.36
N TRP A 194 -0.60 3.12 5.83
CA TRP A 194 0.22 4.27 5.47
C TRP A 194 0.45 5.16 6.67
N VAL A 195 1.72 5.41 7.01
CA VAL A 195 2.12 6.26 8.16
C VAL A 195 1.40 5.85 9.45
N CYS A 196 1.43 4.55 9.76
CA CYS A 196 0.87 4.00 11.00
C CYS A 196 2.00 3.55 11.94
N PRO A 197 1.97 3.90 13.24
CA PRO A 197 2.90 3.38 14.22
C PRO A 197 2.86 1.84 14.28
N VAL A 198 4.03 1.20 14.35
CA VAL A 198 4.11 -0.27 14.34
C VAL A 198 3.34 -0.92 15.51
N PRO A 199 3.40 -0.41 16.76
CA PRO A 199 2.59 -0.97 17.84
C PRO A 199 1.09 -0.99 17.51
N TYR A 200 0.57 0.09 16.93
CA TYR A 200 -0.83 0.15 16.48
C TYR A 200 -1.15 -0.93 15.44
N LEU A 201 -0.23 -1.16 14.49
CA LEU A 201 -0.44 -2.21 13.47
C LEU A 201 -0.52 -3.60 14.11
N LEU A 202 0.35 -3.90 15.07
CA LEU A 202 0.38 -5.21 15.74
C LEU A 202 -0.79 -5.41 16.70
N GLU A 203 -1.14 -4.38 17.49
CA GLU A 203 -2.10 -4.50 18.59
C GLU A 203 -3.56 -4.23 18.21
N LYS A 204 -3.78 -3.43 17.14
CA LYS A 204 -5.13 -3.01 16.71
C LYS A 204 -5.45 -3.44 15.28
N ALA A 205 -4.57 -3.16 14.32
CA ALA A 205 -4.83 -3.37 12.91
C ALA A 205 -4.92 -4.86 12.55
N ILE A 206 -3.94 -5.68 12.95
CA ILE A 206 -3.92 -7.12 12.67
C ILE A 206 -5.10 -7.83 13.33
N PRO A 207 -5.45 -7.61 14.61
CA PRO A 207 -6.65 -8.21 15.21
C PRO A 207 -7.95 -7.80 14.49
N ALA A 208 -8.08 -6.54 14.07
CA ALA A 208 -9.26 -6.09 13.32
C ALA A 208 -9.35 -6.77 11.93
N LEU A 209 -8.22 -6.94 11.24
CA LEU A 209 -8.12 -7.66 9.97
C LEU A 209 -8.53 -9.13 10.12
N GLN A 210 -8.02 -9.79 11.16
CA GLN A 210 -8.37 -11.19 11.51
C GLN A 210 -9.86 -11.34 11.83
N ALA A 211 -10.42 -10.42 12.61
CA ALA A 211 -11.84 -10.41 12.94
C ALA A 211 -12.74 -10.26 11.69
N GLY A 212 -12.32 -9.43 10.72
CA GLY A 212 -13.02 -9.28 9.45
C GLY A 212 -12.98 -10.57 8.61
N ALA A 213 -11.82 -11.20 8.50
CA ALA A 213 -11.63 -12.46 7.79
C ALA A 213 -12.47 -13.59 8.42
N ALA A 214 -12.43 -13.72 9.74
CA ALA A 214 -13.21 -14.72 10.48
C ALA A 214 -14.72 -14.52 10.26
N LYS A 215 -15.22 -13.28 10.32
CA LYS A 215 -16.64 -12.96 10.07
C LYS A 215 -17.12 -13.42 8.69
N SER A 216 -16.25 -13.35 7.69
CA SER A 216 -16.57 -13.70 6.30
C SER A 216 -16.14 -15.11 5.90
N GLY A 217 -15.60 -15.90 6.83
CA GLY A 217 -15.13 -17.27 6.57
C GLY A 217 -13.97 -17.32 5.56
N ARG A 218 -13.17 -16.25 5.48
CA ARG A 218 -12.05 -16.13 4.53
C ARG A 218 -10.70 -16.36 5.23
N PRO A 219 -9.68 -16.81 4.50
CA PRO A 219 -8.30 -16.75 4.97
C PRO A 219 -7.91 -15.32 5.34
N VAL A 220 -7.11 -15.16 6.40
CA VAL A 220 -6.60 -13.84 6.79
C VAL A 220 -5.69 -13.28 5.69
N PRO A 221 -6.03 -12.14 5.09
CA PRO A 221 -5.18 -11.53 4.07
C PRO A 221 -3.94 -10.87 4.70
N PRO A 222 -2.80 -10.73 3.96
CA PRO A 222 -1.61 -10.09 4.48
C PRO A 222 -1.81 -8.59 4.72
N LEU A 223 -1.16 -8.09 5.78
CA LEU A 223 -0.95 -6.67 6.00
C LEU A 223 0.36 -6.23 5.32
N VAL A 224 0.27 -5.31 4.37
CA VAL A 224 1.42 -4.65 3.73
C VAL A 224 1.62 -3.29 4.38
N ALA A 225 2.61 -3.19 5.27
CA ALA A 225 2.82 -2.02 6.11
C ALA A 225 3.79 -1.02 5.48
N HIS A 226 3.39 0.25 5.42
CA HIS A 226 4.30 1.33 5.05
C HIS A 226 5.26 1.62 6.20
N ILE A 227 6.56 1.67 5.90
CA ILE A 227 7.64 2.02 6.83
C ILE A 227 8.49 3.14 6.22
N SER A 228 8.64 4.24 6.94
CA SER A 228 9.57 5.31 6.56
C SER A 228 10.99 4.95 6.98
N VAL A 229 11.97 5.14 6.10
CA VAL A 229 13.37 4.79 6.36
C VAL A 229 14.29 5.96 6.02
N ALA A 230 15.15 6.33 6.97
CA ALA A 230 16.16 7.38 6.83
C ALA A 230 17.57 6.82 7.00
N LEU A 231 18.42 6.97 6.00
CA LEU A 231 19.85 6.65 6.07
C LEU A 231 20.60 7.81 6.79
N GLY A 232 20.53 7.82 8.12
CA GLY A 232 21.16 8.85 8.93
C GLY A 232 21.16 8.48 10.41
N GLN A 233 22.24 8.86 11.11
CA GLN A 233 22.41 8.62 12.56
C GLN A 233 22.14 9.88 13.39
N ASP A 234 22.15 11.06 12.79
CA ASP A 234 21.77 12.30 13.46
C ASP A 234 20.25 12.37 13.63
N ARG A 235 19.80 12.12 14.86
CA ARG A 235 18.38 12.12 15.22
C ARG A 235 17.69 13.44 14.86
N GLN A 236 18.35 14.59 15.06
CA GLN A 236 17.74 15.90 14.79
C GLN A 236 17.55 16.11 13.28
N ALA A 237 18.54 15.73 12.47
CA ALA A 237 18.43 15.78 11.03
C ALA A 237 17.33 14.84 10.51
N VAL A 238 17.21 13.62 11.04
CA VAL A 238 16.16 12.65 10.72
C VAL A 238 14.76 13.19 11.08
N LEU A 239 14.58 13.73 12.29
CA LEU A 239 13.31 14.33 12.72
C LEU A 239 12.91 15.51 11.83
N ALA A 240 13.85 16.37 11.47
CA ALA A 240 13.59 17.49 10.57
C ALA A 240 13.19 17.02 9.15
N ALA A 241 13.87 16.01 8.61
CA ALA A 241 13.55 15.41 7.31
C ALA A 241 12.16 14.75 7.32
N ALA A 242 11.87 13.97 8.37
CA ALA A 242 10.58 13.32 8.54
C ALA A 242 9.42 14.32 8.67
N ARG A 243 9.61 15.42 9.41
CA ARG A 243 8.61 16.49 9.50
C ARG A 243 8.33 17.15 8.15
N ARG A 244 9.37 17.41 7.36
CA ARG A 244 9.18 17.95 6.01
C ARG A 244 8.34 17.02 5.13
N GLN A 245 8.56 15.71 5.23
CA GLN A 245 7.90 14.73 4.37
C GLN A 245 6.51 14.32 4.86
N MET A 246 6.32 14.13 6.16
CA MET A 246 5.12 13.55 6.76
C MET A 246 4.31 14.50 7.63
N GLY A 247 4.83 15.69 8.00
CA GLY A 247 4.18 16.58 8.97
C GLY A 247 2.77 17.01 8.60
N GLY A 248 2.42 16.98 7.32
CA GLY A 248 1.06 17.29 6.84
C GLY A 248 0.00 16.28 7.28
N TYR A 249 0.37 15.03 7.57
CA TYR A 249 -0.60 13.99 7.97
C TYR A 249 -1.27 14.28 9.30
N GLY A 250 -0.60 14.94 10.24
CA GLY A 250 -1.20 15.32 11.52
C GLY A 250 -2.41 16.26 11.41
N ARG A 251 -2.55 16.99 10.30
CA ARG A 251 -3.69 17.89 10.01
C ARG A 251 -4.87 17.17 9.36
N LEU A 252 -4.70 15.90 8.95
CA LEU A 252 -5.78 15.12 8.36
C LEU A 252 -6.58 14.42 9.45
N PRO A 253 -7.89 14.65 9.61
CA PRO A 253 -8.67 14.15 10.74
C PRO A 253 -8.59 12.62 10.94
N PHE A 254 -8.55 11.85 9.85
CA PHE A 254 -8.44 10.40 9.93
C PHE A 254 -7.08 9.94 10.52
N TYR A 255 -5.99 10.63 10.17
CA TYR A 255 -4.66 10.37 10.72
C TYR A 255 -4.56 10.85 12.16
N ALA A 256 -5.02 12.06 12.47
CA ALA A 256 -5.02 12.59 13.84
C ALA A 256 -5.74 11.63 14.80
N ASN A 257 -6.91 11.10 14.39
CA ASN A 257 -7.66 10.12 15.17
C ASN A 257 -6.89 8.80 15.30
N MET A 258 -6.26 8.29 14.22
CA MET A 258 -5.47 7.07 14.28
C MET A 258 -4.24 7.24 15.17
N PHE A 259 -3.55 8.38 15.09
CA PHE A 259 -2.41 8.67 15.98
C PHE A 259 -2.86 8.72 17.45
N ALA A 260 -4.02 9.30 17.75
CA ALA A 260 -4.60 9.29 19.09
C ALA A 260 -4.93 7.85 19.55
N ASP A 261 -5.57 7.03 18.67
CA ASP A 261 -5.86 5.62 18.92
C ASP A 261 -4.57 4.79 19.16
N ALA A 262 -3.44 5.24 18.58
CA ALA A 262 -2.11 4.65 18.75
C ALA A 262 -1.36 5.15 20.00
N GLY A 263 -1.92 6.07 20.79
CA GLY A 263 -1.29 6.66 21.97
C GLY A 263 -0.39 7.87 21.68
N PHE A 264 -0.43 8.42 20.45
CA PHE A 264 0.35 9.57 20.01
C PHE A 264 -0.56 10.71 19.53
N PRO A 265 -1.36 11.37 20.39
CA PRO A 265 -2.21 12.46 19.95
C PRO A 265 -1.36 13.60 19.37
N VAL A 266 -1.82 14.20 18.28
CA VAL A 266 -1.23 15.40 17.70
C VAL A 266 -1.75 16.65 18.41
N SER A 267 -1.00 17.76 18.33
CA SER A 267 -1.46 19.04 18.84
C SER A 267 -2.67 19.57 18.07
N PRO A 268 -3.42 20.56 18.58
CA PRO A 268 -4.61 21.12 17.92
C PRO A 268 -4.35 21.66 16.50
N ASP A 269 -3.14 22.12 16.22
CA ASP A 269 -2.67 22.58 14.90
C ASP A 269 -2.08 21.44 14.03
N GLY A 270 -2.15 20.19 14.52
CA GLY A 270 -1.74 18.99 13.79
C GLY A 270 -0.23 18.74 13.80
N VAL A 271 0.49 19.30 14.76
CA VAL A 271 1.94 19.03 14.89
C VAL A 271 2.19 17.65 15.49
N MET A 272 3.02 16.87 14.81
CA MET A 272 3.46 15.55 15.25
C MET A 272 4.61 15.68 16.25
N SER A 273 4.49 15.02 17.40
CA SER A 273 5.56 14.97 18.41
C SER A 273 6.78 14.20 17.91
N ASP A 274 7.94 14.42 18.55
CA ASP A 274 9.15 13.63 18.27
C ASP A 274 8.91 12.14 18.50
N ALA A 275 8.21 11.78 19.57
CA ALA A 275 7.89 10.40 19.91
C ALA A 275 7.03 9.73 18.81
N LEU A 276 6.05 10.46 18.24
CA LEU A 276 5.27 9.93 17.11
C LEU A 276 6.17 9.71 15.89
N ILE A 277 7.03 10.67 15.55
CA ILE A 277 7.94 10.54 14.39
C ILE A 277 8.92 9.39 14.61
N ASP A 278 9.51 9.25 15.80
CA ASP A 278 10.39 8.13 16.15
C ASP A 278 9.70 6.77 16.03
N SER A 279 8.38 6.72 16.28
CA SER A 279 7.58 5.49 16.09
C SER A 279 7.29 5.14 14.63
N LEU A 280 7.47 6.09 13.70
CA LEU A 280 7.16 5.96 12.27
C LEU A 280 8.39 5.76 11.40
N VAL A 281 9.59 6.13 11.89
CA VAL A 281 10.81 6.17 11.09
C VAL A 281 11.84 5.16 11.62
N VAL A 282 12.29 4.29 10.76
CA VAL A 282 13.49 3.47 10.98
C VAL A 282 14.69 4.26 10.47
N SER A 283 15.67 4.53 11.32
CA SER A 283 16.87 5.28 10.93
C SER A 283 18.15 4.62 11.41
N GLY A 284 19.25 4.92 10.74
CA GLY A 284 20.56 4.38 11.05
C GLY A 284 21.42 4.20 9.81
N ASP A 285 22.47 3.39 9.93
CA ASP A 285 23.24 2.87 8.79
C ASP A 285 22.50 1.67 8.15
N GLU A 286 23.04 1.15 7.06
CA GLU A 286 22.43 0.03 6.32
C GLU A 286 22.22 -1.22 7.17
N ALA A 287 23.18 -1.54 8.05
CA ALA A 287 23.09 -2.72 8.91
C ALA A 287 21.98 -2.59 9.97
N ALA A 288 21.86 -1.43 10.60
CA ALA A 288 20.81 -1.14 11.56
C ALA A 288 19.42 -1.17 10.90
N ILE A 289 19.28 -0.60 9.70
CA ILE A 289 18.03 -0.63 8.94
C ILE A 289 17.66 -2.06 8.55
N ALA A 290 18.60 -2.86 8.03
CA ALA A 290 18.36 -4.27 7.67
C ALA A 290 17.89 -5.09 8.87
N SER A 291 18.59 -4.97 10.01
CA SER A 291 18.20 -5.62 11.27
C SER A 291 16.78 -5.22 11.67
N ARG A 292 16.49 -3.94 11.67
CA ARG A 292 15.18 -3.43 12.10
C ARG A 292 14.05 -3.88 11.18
N LEU A 293 14.24 -3.89 9.86
CA LEU A 293 13.23 -4.41 8.92
C LEU A 293 12.96 -5.90 9.14
N THR A 294 14.02 -6.69 9.40
CA THR A 294 13.91 -8.11 9.72
C THR A 294 13.16 -8.34 11.04
N GLU A 295 13.46 -7.56 12.08
CA GLU A 295 12.75 -7.58 13.36
C GLU A 295 11.26 -7.26 13.21
N LEU A 296 10.90 -6.26 12.38
CA LEU A 296 9.51 -5.91 12.11
C LEU A 296 8.73 -7.07 11.45
N LEU A 297 9.37 -7.76 10.51
CA LEU A 297 8.81 -8.96 9.90
C LEU A 297 8.68 -10.12 10.89
N ALA A 298 9.65 -10.28 11.79
CA ALA A 298 9.63 -11.30 12.85
C ALA A 298 8.59 -10.98 13.93
N ALA A 299 8.34 -9.69 14.20
CA ALA A 299 7.32 -9.24 15.16
C ALA A 299 5.88 -9.47 14.70
N GLY A 300 5.65 -9.85 13.43
CA GLY A 300 4.34 -10.23 12.92
C GLY A 300 3.81 -9.40 11.76
N LEU A 301 4.55 -8.42 11.23
CA LEU A 301 4.17 -7.79 9.96
C LEU A 301 4.38 -8.79 8.82
N ASP A 302 3.37 -8.95 7.96
CA ASP A 302 3.42 -9.90 6.85
C ASP A 302 4.36 -9.42 5.74
N GLU A 303 4.19 -8.17 5.32
CA GLU A 303 5.02 -7.50 4.32
C GLU A 303 5.20 -6.02 4.71
N VAL A 304 6.29 -5.43 4.26
CA VAL A 304 6.52 -3.98 4.41
C VAL A 304 6.92 -3.36 3.07
N PHE A 305 6.62 -2.09 2.87
CA PHE A 305 7.17 -1.31 1.78
C PHE A 305 7.77 -0.01 2.32
N VAL A 306 8.99 0.21 1.92
CA VAL A 306 9.86 1.24 2.47
C VAL A 306 9.74 2.53 1.69
N MET A 307 9.45 3.64 2.38
CA MET A 307 9.52 4.98 1.84
C MET A 307 10.81 5.65 2.32
N HIS A 308 11.66 6.05 1.39
CA HIS A 308 12.88 6.80 1.69
C HIS A 308 12.54 8.20 2.24
N VAL A 309 13.14 8.55 3.38
CA VAL A 309 13.14 9.90 3.98
C VAL A 309 14.52 10.50 3.74
N PRO A 310 14.67 11.39 2.76
CA PRO A 310 15.98 11.95 2.41
C PRO A 310 16.48 12.92 3.48
N VAL A 311 17.70 12.68 3.98
CA VAL A 311 18.33 13.47 5.04
C VAL A 311 19.36 14.45 4.47
N ALA A 312 20.37 13.97 3.75
CA ALA A 312 21.49 14.77 3.28
C ALA A 312 21.70 14.62 1.76
N ASP A 313 21.77 13.39 1.25
CA ASP A 313 22.00 13.07 -0.18
C ASP A 313 20.86 12.18 -0.72
N PRO A 314 19.76 12.77 -1.22
CA PRO A 314 18.59 12.02 -1.65
C PRO A 314 18.86 10.93 -2.68
N GLU A 315 19.78 11.18 -3.65
CA GLU A 315 20.05 10.22 -4.72
C GLU A 315 20.98 9.10 -4.25
N GLY A 316 22.05 9.43 -3.55
CA GLY A 316 22.99 8.46 -2.99
C GLY A 316 22.34 7.58 -1.92
N GLU A 317 21.55 8.18 -1.02
CA GLU A 317 20.77 7.46 -0.01
C GLU A 317 19.77 6.49 -0.65
N GLN A 318 19.04 6.92 -1.68
CA GLN A 318 18.10 6.07 -2.40
C GLN A 318 18.81 4.89 -3.10
N ALA A 319 19.98 5.13 -3.71
CA ALA A 319 20.76 4.08 -4.35
C ALA A 319 21.30 3.06 -3.33
N ARG A 320 21.74 3.51 -2.15
CA ARG A 320 22.16 2.65 -1.03
C ARG A 320 20.99 1.81 -0.53
N LEU A 321 19.82 2.43 -0.33
CA LEU A 321 18.62 1.75 0.10
C LEU A 321 18.15 0.69 -0.88
N MET A 322 18.18 0.95 -2.20
CA MET A 322 17.86 -0.04 -3.22
C MET A 322 18.77 -1.27 -3.13
N ARG A 323 20.10 -1.07 -2.99
CA ARG A 323 21.05 -2.18 -2.82
C ARG A 323 20.78 -2.98 -1.56
N LEU A 324 20.55 -2.29 -0.44
CA LEU A 324 20.19 -2.92 0.83
C LEU A 324 18.97 -3.83 0.68
N LEU A 325 17.87 -3.30 0.14
CA LEU A 325 16.61 -4.05 -0.01
C LEU A 325 16.73 -5.22 -0.99
N GLY A 326 17.60 -5.10 -2.00
CA GLY A 326 17.86 -6.19 -2.94
C GLY A 326 18.70 -7.35 -2.36
N GLN A 327 19.36 -7.11 -1.22
CA GLN A 327 20.24 -8.08 -0.55
C GLN A 327 19.66 -8.69 0.74
N LEU A 328 18.48 -8.19 1.21
CA LEU A 328 17.76 -8.76 2.36
C LEU A 328 17.40 -10.23 2.05
#